data_06ec3103aedbba0adcea614445c74aad
#
_entry.id   06ec3103aedbba0adcea614445c74aad
#
_cell.length_a   1.000
_cell.length_b   1.000
_cell.length_c   1.000
_cell.angle_alpha   90.00
_cell.angle_beta   90.00
_cell.angle_gamma   90.00
#
_symmetry.space_group_name_H-M   'P 1'
#
loop_
_entity.id
_entity.type
_entity.pdbx_description
1 polymer ?
#
loop_
_entity_poly.entity_id
_entity_poly.type
_entity_poly.pdbx_seq_one_letter_code
_entity_poly.pdbx_strand_id
1 'polypeptide(L)'
;MKKKFKNFSEFYPYYLREHNNKYTKLLHFIGSSLFIYFQIKFMTSLELKNIAFGFISAYGLAWFSHFTIEKNKPATFFNPMYSFLGDCVMYYEILKGKHKIF
;
A
#
# COMPACT_ATOMS: atom_id res chain seq x y z
N MET A 1 10.34 -16.46 -5.86
CA MET A 1 10.03 -16.56 -7.28
C MET A 1 9.19 -15.36 -7.72
N LYS A 2 9.55 -14.75 -8.84
CA LYS A 2 8.83 -13.58 -9.35
C LYS A 2 7.57 -14.02 -10.08
N LYS A 3 6.44 -13.44 -9.72
CA LYS A 3 5.17 -13.72 -10.40
C LYS A 3 4.98 -12.74 -11.55
N LYS A 4 4.44 -13.24 -12.66
CA LYS A 4 4.19 -12.43 -13.84
C LYS A 4 2.69 -12.31 -14.09
N PHE A 5 2.25 -11.12 -14.42
CA PHE A 5 0.85 -10.83 -14.73
C PHE A 5 0.80 -10.07 -16.06
N LYS A 6 -0.20 -10.36 -16.87
CA LYS A 6 -0.35 -9.72 -18.18
C LYS A 6 -0.78 -8.27 -18.04
N ASN A 7 -1.59 -7.99 -17.02
CA ASN A 7 -2.13 -6.65 -16.82
C ASN A 7 -2.55 -6.51 -15.37
N PHE A 8 -2.97 -5.30 -15.00
CA PHE A 8 -3.37 -5.02 -13.63
C PHE A 8 -4.62 -5.81 -13.22
N SER A 9 -5.55 -6.04 -14.17
CA SER A 9 -6.76 -6.79 -13.85
C SER A 9 -6.46 -8.22 -13.39
N GLU A 10 -5.40 -8.84 -13.90
CA GLU A 10 -4.94 -10.14 -13.42
C GLU A 10 -4.23 -10.04 -12.08
N PHE A 11 -3.49 -8.96 -11.89
CA PHE A 11 -2.68 -8.77 -10.69
C PHE A 11 -3.53 -8.47 -9.46
N TYR A 12 -4.56 -7.64 -9.59
CA TYR A 12 -5.27 -7.12 -8.44
C TYR A 12 -5.95 -8.18 -7.55
N PRO A 13 -6.60 -9.22 -8.11
CA PRO A 13 -7.12 -10.29 -7.24
C PRO A 13 -6.04 -10.98 -6.41
N TYR A 14 -4.85 -11.19 -7.00
CA TYR A 14 -3.71 -11.73 -6.27
C TYR A 14 -3.30 -10.74 -5.15
N TYR A 15 -3.22 -9.45 -5.48
CA TYR A 15 -2.88 -8.42 -4.51
C TYR A 15 -3.83 -8.46 -3.31
N LEU A 16 -5.13 -8.54 -3.55
CA LEU A 16 -6.11 -8.58 -2.47
C LEU A 16 -5.99 -9.84 -1.61
N ARG A 17 -5.65 -10.96 -2.21
CA ARG A 17 -5.43 -12.19 -1.44
C ARG A 17 -4.23 -12.06 -0.50
N GLU A 18 -3.20 -11.32 -0.93
CA GLU A 18 -2.01 -11.08 -0.11
C GLU A 18 -2.25 -10.01 0.97
N HIS A 19 -3.41 -9.37 0.95
CA HIS A 19 -3.83 -8.37 1.95
C HIS A 19 -5.15 -8.80 2.59
N ASN A 20 -5.26 -10.07 2.92
CA ASN A 20 -6.52 -10.67 3.32
C ASN A 20 -7.03 -10.22 4.70
N ASN A 21 -6.13 -9.95 5.63
CA ASN A 21 -6.50 -9.58 6.99
C ASN A 21 -6.93 -8.11 7.05
N LYS A 22 -8.01 -7.83 7.81
CA LYS A 22 -8.50 -6.45 7.92
C LYS A 22 -7.48 -5.51 8.55
N TYR A 23 -6.63 -6.01 9.43
CA TYR A 23 -5.59 -5.17 10.05
C TYR A 23 -4.49 -4.83 9.05
N THR A 24 -4.20 -5.73 8.12
CA THR A 24 -3.29 -5.42 7.01
C THR A 24 -3.84 -4.27 6.18
N LYS A 25 -5.13 -4.35 5.83
CA LYS A 25 -5.77 -3.27 5.08
C LYS A 25 -5.78 -1.97 5.86
N LEU A 26 -6.02 -2.04 7.17
CA LEU A 26 -6.00 -0.84 8.03
C LEU A 26 -4.62 -0.19 8.03
N LEU A 27 -3.55 -0.98 8.19
CA LEU A 27 -2.20 -0.45 8.21
C LEU A 27 -1.83 0.15 6.85
N HIS A 28 -2.25 -0.47 5.76
CA HIS A 28 -2.05 0.11 4.43
C HIS A 28 -2.82 1.42 4.28
N PHE A 29 -4.02 1.49 4.82
CA PHE A 29 -4.83 2.70 4.77
C PHE A 29 -4.15 3.84 5.55
N ILE A 30 -3.68 3.55 6.75
CA ILE A 30 -2.98 4.54 7.58
C ILE A 30 -1.70 4.99 6.87
N GLY A 31 -0.92 4.04 6.36
CA GLY A 31 0.33 4.35 5.67
C GLY A 31 0.11 5.21 4.43
N SER A 32 -0.92 4.89 3.63
CA SER A 32 -1.24 5.67 2.45
C SER A 32 -1.74 7.07 2.81
N SER A 33 -2.51 7.18 3.89
CA SER A 33 -2.96 8.49 4.38
C SER A 33 -1.78 9.35 4.81
N LEU A 34 -0.81 8.76 5.51
CA LEU A 34 0.40 9.48 5.90
C LEU A 34 1.22 9.87 4.68
N PHE A 35 1.29 8.99 3.68
CA PHE A 35 1.97 9.31 2.43
C PHE A 35 1.37 10.56 1.79
N ILE A 36 0.04 10.59 1.69
CA ILE A 36 -0.66 11.75 1.11
C ILE A 36 -0.36 13.00 1.93
N TYR A 37 -0.45 12.90 3.26
CA TYR A 37 -0.16 14.02 4.14
C TYR A 37 1.23 14.60 3.90
N PHE A 38 2.23 13.74 3.84
CA PHE A 38 3.61 14.21 3.65
C PHE A 38 3.85 14.74 2.24
N GLN A 39 3.13 14.22 1.23
CA GLN A 39 3.24 14.80 -0.12
C GLN A 39 2.66 16.21 -0.15
N ILE A 40 1.53 16.44 0.51
CA ILE A 40 0.95 17.77 0.61
C ILE A 40 1.90 18.70 1.36
N LYS A 41 2.48 18.21 2.45
CA LYS A 41 3.43 19.00 3.23
C LYS A 41 4.66 19.35 2.41
N PHE A 42 5.13 18.43 1.57
CA PHE A 42 6.23 18.75 0.65
C PHE A 42 5.84 19.86 -0.31
N MET A 43 4.62 19.80 -0.87
CA MET A 43 4.18 20.80 -1.83
C MET A 43 4.12 22.20 -1.24
N THR A 44 3.85 22.32 0.07
CA THR A 44 3.77 23.60 0.74
C THR A 44 5.11 24.09 1.30
N SER A 45 5.99 23.19 1.72
CA SER A 45 7.25 23.54 2.37
C SER A 45 8.46 23.43 1.44
N LEU A 46 8.36 22.60 0.40
CA LEU A 46 9.45 22.25 -0.52
C LEU A 46 10.64 21.59 0.18
N GLU A 47 10.42 21.00 1.36
CA GLU A 47 11.47 20.28 2.07
C GLU A 47 11.47 18.82 1.63
N LEU A 48 12.57 18.37 1.02
CA LEU A 48 12.69 17.02 0.48
C LEU A 48 12.47 15.93 1.52
N LYS A 49 12.76 16.21 2.80
CA LYS A 49 12.56 15.22 3.86
C LYS A 49 11.11 14.72 3.92
N ASN A 50 10.15 15.56 3.51
CA ASN A 50 8.74 15.16 3.55
C ASN A 50 8.41 14.08 2.52
N ILE A 51 9.10 14.08 1.38
CA ILE A 51 8.95 12.98 0.42
C ILE A 51 9.41 11.67 1.06
N ALA A 52 10.59 11.69 1.69
CA ALA A 52 11.12 10.50 2.34
C ALA A 52 10.22 10.01 3.48
N PHE A 53 9.71 10.91 4.31
CA PHE A 53 8.81 10.54 5.40
C PHE A 53 7.55 9.87 4.88
N GLY A 54 7.02 10.34 3.74
CA GLY A 54 5.85 9.73 3.12
C GLY A 54 6.10 8.28 2.71
N PHE A 55 7.20 8.03 1.99
CA PHE A 55 7.54 6.68 1.56
C PHE A 55 7.86 5.77 2.74
N ILE A 56 8.60 6.26 3.73
CA ILE A 56 8.94 5.47 4.92
C ILE A 56 7.66 5.07 5.66
N SER A 57 6.73 6.01 5.84
CA SER A 57 5.47 5.73 6.53
C SER A 57 4.66 4.66 5.79
N ALA A 58 4.49 4.84 4.48
CA ALA A 58 3.67 3.94 3.68
C ALA A 58 4.26 2.54 3.63
N TYR A 59 5.52 2.43 3.22
CA TYR A 59 6.15 1.12 3.07
C TYR A 59 6.49 0.48 4.40
N GLY A 60 6.84 1.29 5.41
CA GLY A 60 7.11 0.76 6.74
C GLY A 60 5.91 0.04 7.31
N LEU A 61 4.74 0.69 7.28
CA LEU A 61 3.52 0.07 7.79
C LEU A 61 3.07 -1.11 6.93
N ALA A 62 3.17 -0.96 5.60
CA ALA A 62 2.77 -2.03 4.69
C ALA A 62 3.63 -3.27 4.89
N TRP A 63 4.94 -3.12 4.92
CA TRP A 63 5.85 -4.26 5.08
C TRP A 63 5.73 -4.87 6.46
N PHE A 64 5.55 -4.05 7.49
CA PHE A 64 5.29 -4.57 8.84
C PHE A 64 4.08 -5.51 8.84
N SER A 65 2.99 -5.10 8.18
CA SER A 65 1.79 -5.92 8.14
C SER A 65 2.01 -7.22 7.37
N HIS A 66 2.77 -7.19 6.28
CA HIS A 66 3.06 -8.41 5.52
C HIS A 66 3.90 -9.39 6.33
N PHE A 67 4.93 -8.90 7.01
CA PHE A 67 5.83 -9.79 7.73
C PHE A 67 5.24 -10.31 9.04
N THR A 68 4.36 -9.54 9.70
CA THR A 68 3.84 -9.92 11.01
C THR A 68 2.43 -10.46 10.99
N ILE A 69 1.55 -9.90 10.17
CA ILE A 69 0.14 -10.28 10.13
C ILE A 69 -0.14 -11.32 9.06
N GLU A 70 0.23 -11.01 7.82
CA GLU A 70 -0.01 -11.91 6.69
C GLU A 70 1.03 -13.03 6.62
N LYS A 71 2.23 -12.79 7.13
CA LYS A 71 3.37 -13.71 7.10
C LYS A 71 3.71 -14.09 5.66
N ASN A 72 3.71 -13.09 4.79
CA ASN A 72 4.08 -13.24 3.38
C ASN A 72 5.03 -12.11 2.99
N LYS A 73 5.47 -12.13 1.73
CA LYS A 73 6.35 -11.08 1.20
C LYS A 73 5.51 -10.00 0.53
N PRO A 74 5.87 -8.71 0.71
CA PRO A 74 5.16 -7.64 0.00
C PRO A 74 5.20 -7.84 -1.51
N ALA A 75 4.07 -7.55 -2.17
CA ALA A 75 3.99 -7.63 -3.63
C ALA A 75 4.98 -6.68 -4.30
N THR A 76 5.37 -5.60 -3.60
CA THR A 76 6.38 -4.65 -4.07
C THR A 76 7.68 -5.35 -4.49
N PHE A 77 8.05 -6.43 -3.80
CA PHE A 77 9.30 -7.15 -4.10
C PHE A 77 9.27 -7.80 -5.48
N PHE A 78 8.08 -8.11 -5.99
CA PHE A 78 7.93 -8.85 -7.25
C PHE A 78 7.36 -7.97 -8.37
N ASN A 79 6.44 -7.07 -8.04
CA ASN A 79 5.71 -6.27 -9.02
C ASN A 79 5.53 -4.85 -8.48
N PRO A 80 6.60 -4.03 -8.43
CA PRO A 80 6.53 -2.73 -7.75
C PRO A 80 5.51 -1.77 -8.37
N MET A 81 5.40 -1.72 -9.70
CA MET A 81 4.44 -0.80 -10.32
C MET A 81 3.01 -1.23 -10.09
N TYR A 82 2.71 -2.52 -10.27
CA TYR A 82 1.36 -3.03 -10.01
C TYR A 82 1.02 -2.94 -8.53
N SER A 83 2.01 -3.16 -7.66
CA SER A 83 1.80 -3.04 -6.21
C SER A 83 1.41 -1.61 -5.84
N PHE A 84 2.10 -0.62 -6.42
CA PHE A 84 1.76 0.78 -6.17
C PHE A 84 0.34 1.09 -6.65
N LEU A 85 -0.02 0.63 -7.87
CA LEU A 85 -1.38 0.82 -8.37
C LEU A 85 -2.40 0.11 -7.49
N GLY A 86 -2.07 -1.08 -7.01
CA GLY A 86 -2.93 -1.82 -6.10
C GLY A 86 -3.17 -1.07 -4.81
N ASP A 87 -2.12 -0.45 -4.27
CA ASP A 87 -2.25 0.37 -3.07
C ASP A 87 -3.22 1.52 -3.30
N CYS A 88 -3.12 2.18 -4.44
CA CYS A 88 -4.01 3.29 -4.78
C CYS A 88 -5.45 2.82 -4.92
N VAL A 89 -5.68 1.72 -5.64
CA VAL A 89 -7.02 1.20 -5.86
C VAL A 89 -7.64 0.72 -4.54
N MET A 90 -6.87 -0.01 -3.74
CA MET A 90 -7.38 -0.51 -2.46
C MET A 90 -7.72 0.65 -1.52
N TYR A 91 -6.89 1.69 -1.51
CA TYR A 91 -7.16 2.87 -0.70
C TYR A 91 -8.49 3.51 -1.11
N TYR A 92 -8.70 3.67 -2.40
CA TYR A 92 -9.95 4.21 -2.92
C TYR A 92 -11.15 3.33 -2.54
N GLU A 93 -10.99 2.01 -2.67
CA GLU A 93 -12.06 1.08 -2.34
C GLU A 93 -12.38 1.08 -0.85
N ILE A 94 -11.39 1.25 0.00
CA ILE A 94 -11.61 1.38 1.45
C ILE A 94 -12.42 2.65 1.73
N LEU A 95 -12.08 3.76 1.08
CA LEU A 95 -12.83 5.00 1.25
C LEU A 95 -14.29 4.84 0.82
N LYS A 96 -14.55 3.98 -0.16
CA LYS A 96 -15.92 3.72 -0.63
C LYS A 96 -16.63 2.65 0.19
N GLY A 97 -15.99 2.08 1.18
CA GLY A 97 -16.59 1.08 2.05
C GLY A 97 -16.60 -0.33 1.49
N LYS A 98 -15.81 -0.61 0.45
CA LYS A 98 -15.76 -1.96 -0.14
C LYS A 98 -14.98 -2.96 0.70
N HIS A 99 -14.13 -2.49 1.60
CA HIS A 99 -13.34 -3.34 2.48
C HIS A 99 -13.51 -2.89 3.91
N LYS A 100 -13.70 -3.85 4.81
CA LYS A 100 -13.79 -3.55 6.24
C LYS A 100 -12.38 -3.49 6.82
N ILE A 101 -12.11 -2.41 7.57
CA ILE A 101 -10.81 -2.22 8.23
C ILE A 101 -10.97 -2.04 9.75
N PHE A 102 -12.21 -2.08 10.24
CA PHE A 102 -12.52 -1.99 11.65
C PHE A 102 -13.34 -3.20 12.11
#